data_1141b4eb6f6aba9b3219166a4c861588
#
_entry.id   1141b4eb6f6aba9b3219166a4c861588
#
_cell.length_a   1.000
_cell.length_b   1.000
_cell.length_c   1.000
_cell.angle_alpha   90.00
_cell.angle_beta   90.00
_cell.angle_gamma   90.00
#
_symmetry.space_group_name_H-M   'P 1'
#
loop_
_entity.id
_entity.type
_entity.pdbx_description
1 polymer ?
#
loop_
_entity_poly.entity_id
_entity_poly.type
_entity_poly.pdbx_seq_one_letter_code
_entity_poly.pdbx_strand_id
1 'polypeptide(L)'
;MHYSGIGKVNAAFKAFEVIQKTGCTTLLNLGTAGSSHFQAHELVEVTRFVQRDMDVSALGFEVGVTPMDQEYPAAIDLVPYFKHLSQGICGTGDSFETATPKVACNLVDMEGYALAKVCKKLNVRLISVKYITDGADGAAHLDWQENLLLGAQKLLKLYQSI
;
A
#
# COMPACT_ATOMS: atom_id res chain seq x y z
N MET A 1 7.12 16.42 -4.18
CA MET A 1 6.37 15.55 -3.23
C MET A 1 4.89 15.89 -3.32
N HIS A 2 4.01 14.88 -3.26
CA HIS A 2 2.56 15.03 -3.34
C HIS A 2 1.91 14.18 -2.25
N TYR A 3 0.84 14.67 -1.65
CA TYR A 3 0.02 13.92 -0.70
C TYR A 3 -1.23 13.41 -1.40
N SER A 4 -1.53 12.13 -1.27
CA SER A 4 -2.69 11.51 -1.92
C SER A 4 -4.01 11.79 -1.20
N GLY A 5 -3.94 12.02 0.11
CA GLY A 5 -5.09 11.86 1.01
C GLY A 5 -5.31 10.38 1.35
N ILE A 6 -6.25 10.12 2.26
CA ILE A 6 -6.56 8.77 2.74
C ILE A 6 -7.57 8.10 1.78
N GLY A 7 -7.38 6.80 1.56
CA GLY A 7 -8.29 5.95 0.83
C GLY A 7 -7.99 5.79 -0.66
N LYS A 8 -8.50 4.70 -1.21
CA LYS A 8 -8.22 4.24 -2.58
C LYS A 8 -8.60 5.26 -3.66
N VAL A 9 -9.74 5.92 -3.52
CA VAL A 9 -10.24 6.90 -4.52
C VAL A 9 -9.31 8.10 -4.60
N ASN A 10 -8.94 8.68 -3.45
CA ASN A 10 -8.03 9.82 -3.39
C ASN A 10 -6.65 9.47 -3.95
N ALA A 11 -6.13 8.29 -3.57
CA ALA A 11 -4.84 7.82 -4.04
C ALA A 11 -4.82 7.61 -5.57
N ALA A 12 -5.85 6.96 -6.12
CA ALA A 12 -5.96 6.73 -7.57
C ALA A 12 -6.00 8.04 -8.34
N PHE A 13 -6.86 8.98 -7.92
CA PHE A 13 -7.01 10.28 -8.57
C PHE A 13 -5.71 11.09 -8.53
N LYS A 14 -5.07 11.15 -7.34
CA LYS A 14 -3.81 11.88 -7.18
C LYS A 14 -2.68 11.27 -7.99
N ALA A 15 -2.53 9.95 -8.03
CA ALA A 15 -1.52 9.29 -8.84
C ALA A 15 -1.73 9.60 -10.34
N PHE A 16 -2.96 9.49 -10.82
CA PHE A 16 -3.29 9.82 -12.21
C PHE A 16 -2.94 11.28 -12.53
N GLU A 17 -3.37 12.22 -11.68
CA GLU A 17 -3.08 13.65 -11.86
C GLU A 17 -1.58 13.93 -11.94
N VAL A 18 -0.80 13.37 -11.01
CA VAL A 18 0.66 13.58 -10.95
C VAL A 18 1.33 13.00 -12.19
N ILE A 19 1.00 11.77 -12.57
CA ILE A 19 1.57 11.13 -13.77
C ILE A 19 1.25 11.93 -15.02
N GLN A 20 0.00 12.36 -15.19
CA GLN A 20 -0.41 13.16 -16.37
C GLN A 20 0.30 14.53 -16.41
N LYS A 21 0.48 15.20 -15.28
CA LYS A 21 1.13 16.50 -15.22
C LYS A 21 2.64 16.45 -15.41
N THR A 22 3.28 15.37 -14.94
CA THR A 22 4.76 15.31 -14.89
C THR A 22 5.37 14.44 -15.97
N GLY A 23 4.61 13.51 -16.55
CA GLY A 23 5.12 12.50 -17.47
C GLY A 23 6.12 11.54 -16.81
N CYS A 24 6.07 11.37 -15.49
CA CYS A 24 7.03 10.52 -14.79
C CYS A 24 6.85 9.05 -15.16
N THR A 25 7.96 8.33 -15.28
CA THR A 25 7.99 6.89 -15.57
C THR A 25 8.13 6.03 -14.32
N THR A 26 8.38 6.66 -13.17
CA THR A 26 8.50 6.00 -11.87
C THR A 26 7.80 6.84 -10.81
N LEU A 27 6.98 6.18 -9.99
CA LEU A 27 6.33 6.75 -8.81
C LEU A 27 6.88 6.06 -7.57
N LEU A 28 7.37 6.84 -6.61
CA LEU A 28 7.79 6.36 -5.29
C LEU A 28 6.67 6.65 -4.28
N ASN A 29 6.10 5.60 -3.72
CA ASN A 29 5.13 5.68 -2.62
C ASN A 29 5.84 5.45 -1.29
N LEU A 30 5.79 6.43 -0.42
CA LEU A 30 6.27 6.36 0.96
C LEU A 30 5.08 6.62 1.89
N GLY A 31 4.81 5.69 2.79
CA GLY A 31 3.66 5.79 3.69
C GLY A 31 3.79 4.88 4.90
N THR A 32 2.73 4.84 5.70
CA THR A 32 2.62 3.96 6.88
C THR A 32 1.79 2.72 6.57
N ALA A 33 1.95 1.68 7.36
CA ALA A 33 1.12 0.48 7.34
C ALA A 33 1.07 -0.16 8.73
N GLY A 34 -0.03 -0.85 9.04
CA GLY A 34 -0.13 -1.76 10.17
C GLY A 34 0.35 -3.16 9.78
N SER A 35 0.90 -3.91 10.75
CA SER A 35 1.34 -5.29 10.52
C SER A 35 1.39 -6.10 11.81
N SER A 36 0.81 -7.30 11.78
CA SER A 36 1.02 -8.31 12.82
C SER A 36 2.23 -9.22 12.54
N HIS A 37 2.91 -9.05 11.40
CA HIS A 37 4.02 -9.88 10.95
C HIS A 37 5.38 -9.18 11.07
N PHE A 38 5.46 -7.90 10.69
CA PHE A 38 6.65 -7.06 10.80
C PHE A 38 6.60 -6.27 12.10
N GLN A 39 7.78 -5.95 12.66
CA GLN A 39 7.86 -5.19 13.89
C GLN A 39 7.57 -3.70 13.65
N ALA A 40 7.00 -3.03 14.65
CA ALA A 40 6.88 -1.57 14.65
C ALA A 40 8.24 -0.92 14.38
N HIS A 41 8.23 0.17 13.64
CA HIS A 41 9.40 0.93 13.21
C HIS A 41 10.24 0.30 12.09
N GLU A 42 9.86 -0.85 11.55
CA GLU A 42 10.52 -1.47 10.39
C GLU A 42 10.12 -0.75 9.10
N LEU A 43 11.05 -0.70 8.12
CA LEU A 43 10.76 -0.31 6.74
C LEU A 43 10.61 -1.57 5.89
N VAL A 44 9.47 -1.70 5.23
CA VAL A 44 9.15 -2.86 4.40
C VAL A 44 8.87 -2.40 2.97
N GLU A 45 9.56 -2.98 2.00
CA GLU A 45 9.24 -2.79 0.59
C GLU A 45 8.06 -3.67 0.20
N VAL A 46 7.03 -3.08 -0.38
CA VAL A 46 5.87 -3.84 -0.86
C VAL A 46 6.16 -4.39 -2.24
N THR A 47 6.09 -5.71 -2.38
CA THR A 47 6.31 -6.42 -3.66
C THR A 47 5.04 -6.97 -4.28
N ARG A 48 3.92 -6.95 -3.53
CA ARG A 48 2.59 -7.33 -4.02
C ARG A 48 1.53 -6.55 -3.29
N PHE A 49 0.55 -6.06 -4.03
CA PHE A 49 -0.68 -5.50 -3.49
C PHE A 49 -1.88 -6.40 -3.76
N VAL A 50 -2.75 -6.55 -2.73
CA VAL A 50 -4.06 -7.20 -2.81
C VAL A 50 -5.13 -6.24 -2.29
N GLN A 51 -6.37 -6.39 -2.77
CA GLN A 51 -7.49 -5.56 -2.33
C GLN A 51 -8.28 -6.32 -1.26
N ARG A 52 -8.04 -6.02 0.05
CA ARG A 52 -8.58 -6.82 1.16
C ARG A 52 -10.07 -6.62 1.43
N ASP A 53 -10.63 -5.51 0.97
CA ASP A 53 -12.03 -5.12 1.20
C ASP A 53 -12.93 -5.31 -0.04
N MET A 54 -12.41 -5.88 -1.12
CA MET A 54 -13.24 -6.28 -2.26
C MET A 54 -13.91 -7.62 -1.92
N ASP A 55 -15.15 -7.58 -1.45
CA ASP A 55 -15.93 -8.76 -1.10
C ASP A 55 -17.23 -8.80 -1.89
N VAL A 56 -17.23 -9.60 -2.94
CA VAL A 56 -18.39 -9.92 -3.76
C VAL A 56 -18.64 -11.43 -3.77
N SER A 57 -18.35 -12.09 -2.66
CA SER A 57 -18.52 -13.53 -2.48
C SER A 57 -19.96 -13.99 -2.68
N ALA A 58 -20.94 -13.13 -2.40
CA ALA A 58 -22.34 -13.38 -2.71
C ALA A 58 -22.62 -13.62 -4.22
N LEU A 59 -21.72 -13.19 -5.10
CA LEU A 59 -21.78 -13.44 -6.55
C LEU A 59 -20.89 -14.62 -6.99
N GLY A 60 -20.31 -15.37 -6.04
CA GLY A 60 -19.48 -16.54 -6.31
C GLY A 60 -18.01 -16.25 -6.60
N PHE A 61 -17.51 -15.03 -6.31
CA PHE A 61 -16.10 -14.68 -6.44
C PHE A 61 -15.37 -14.81 -5.10
N GLU A 62 -14.08 -15.09 -5.14
CA GLU A 62 -13.23 -15.07 -3.94
C GLU A 62 -13.06 -13.64 -3.42
N VAL A 63 -12.91 -13.48 -2.10
CA VAL A 63 -12.62 -12.18 -1.49
C VAL A 63 -11.27 -11.66 -2.01
N GLY A 64 -11.21 -10.39 -2.35
CA GLY A 64 -10.04 -9.75 -2.96
C GLY A 64 -10.05 -9.76 -4.49
N VAL A 65 -10.93 -10.54 -5.11
CA VAL A 65 -11.05 -10.59 -6.57
C VAL A 65 -12.01 -9.51 -7.07
N THR A 66 -11.55 -8.68 -8.01
CA THR A 66 -12.37 -7.68 -8.70
C THR A 66 -13.03 -8.33 -9.92
N PRO A 67 -14.38 -8.51 -9.93
CA PRO A 67 -15.06 -9.07 -11.09
C PRO A 67 -14.81 -8.25 -12.36
N MET A 68 -14.75 -8.94 -13.50
CA MET A 68 -14.58 -8.36 -14.84
C MET A 68 -13.26 -7.59 -15.04
N ASP A 69 -12.36 -7.56 -14.07
CA ASP A 69 -11.00 -7.08 -14.30
C ASP A 69 -10.13 -8.20 -14.86
N GLN A 70 -9.92 -8.19 -16.16
CA GLN A 70 -9.19 -9.25 -16.86
C GLN A 70 -7.67 -9.18 -16.67
N GLU A 71 -7.13 -8.02 -16.30
CA GLU A 71 -5.68 -7.82 -16.19
C GLU A 71 -5.16 -8.06 -14.77
N TYR A 72 -5.87 -7.53 -13.77
CA TYR A 72 -5.43 -7.58 -12.37
C TYR A 72 -6.61 -7.92 -11.45
N PRO A 73 -7.16 -9.12 -11.57
CA PRO A 73 -8.38 -9.46 -10.82
C PRO A 73 -8.15 -9.60 -9.32
N ALA A 74 -6.99 -10.13 -8.88
CA ALA A 74 -6.75 -10.45 -7.47
C ALA A 74 -5.53 -9.73 -6.88
N ALA A 75 -4.43 -9.58 -7.64
CA ALA A 75 -3.18 -9.04 -7.12
C ALA A 75 -2.40 -8.26 -8.17
N ILE A 76 -1.52 -7.36 -7.70
CA ILE A 76 -0.58 -6.59 -8.54
C ILE A 76 0.81 -6.78 -8.00
N ASP A 77 1.67 -7.46 -8.77
CA ASP A 77 3.07 -7.66 -8.44
C ASP A 77 3.92 -6.47 -8.85
N LEU A 78 4.88 -6.13 -7.97
CA LEU A 78 5.89 -5.10 -8.19
C LEU A 78 7.27 -5.72 -8.26
N VAL A 79 8.16 -5.12 -9.05
CA VAL A 79 9.57 -5.49 -9.09
C VAL A 79 10.30 -4.80 -7.95
N PRO A 80 10.95 -5.53 -7.03
CA PRO A 80 11.69 -4.96 -5.91
C PRO A 80 12.78 -3.99 -6.38
N TYR A 81 13.04 -2.97 -5.56
CA TYR A 81 14.09 -1.98 -5.78
C TYR A 81 15.17 -2.04 -4.68
N PHE A 82 14.75 -2.13 -3.41
CA PHE A 82 15.66 -2.11 -2.26
C PHE A 82 16.06 -3.54 -1.85
N LYS A 83 17.30 -3.93 -2.14
CA LYS A 83 17.79 -5.28 -1.81
C LYS A 83 17.95 -5.56 -0.31
N HIS A 84 18.03 -4.49 0.50
CA HIS A 84 18.31 -4.57 1.94
C HIS A 84 17.07 -4.43 2.82
N LEU A 85 15.91 -4.14 2.25
CA LEU A 85 14.67 -4.06 3.00
C LEU A 85 13.93 -5.40 3.01
N SER A 86 13.23 -5.68 4.11
CA SER A 86 12.25 -6.75 4.17
C SER A 86 11.19 -6.53 3.10
N GLN A 87 10.65 -7.62 2.54
CA GLN A 87 9.63 -7.57 1.49
C GLN A 87 8.29 -8.08 2.01
N GLY A 88 7.20 -7.45 1.57
CA GLY A 88 5.87 -7.78 2.06
C GLY A 88 4.76 -7.70 1.03
N ILE A 89 3.64 -8.38 1.37
CA ILE A 89 2.36 -8.33 0.64
C ILE A 89 1.44 -7.37 1.38
N CYS A 90 1.00 -6.30 0.73
CA CYS A 90 0.15 -5.29 1.34
C CYS A 90 -1.32 -5.48 0.94
N GLY A 91 -2.18 -5.62 1.94
CA GLY A 91 -3.63 -5.62 1.80
C GLY A 91 -4.20 -4.21 1.91
N THR A 92 -4.66 -3.64 0.80
CA THR A 92 -5.28 -2.30 0.79
C THR A 92 -6.80 -2.37 0.97
N GLY A 93 -7.36 -1.49 1.80
CA GLY A 93 -8.81 -1.33 1.96
C GLY A 93 -9.19 0.01 2.56
N ASP A 94 -10.42 0.50 2.28
CA ASP A 94 -10.93 1.79 2.76
C ASP A 94 -11.50 1.74 4.20
N SER A 95 -11.01 0.78 5.00
CA SER A 95 -11.28 0.68 6.44
C SER A 95 -9.97 0.64 7.20
N PHE A 96 -9.95 1.23 8.40
CA PHE A 96 -8.85 1.03 9.34
C PHE A 96 -8.92 -0.41 9.87
N GLU A 97 -7.85 -1.20 9.64
CA GLU A 97 -7.87 -2.62 9.98
C GLU A 97 -7.49 -2.86 11.44
N THR A 98 -8.33 -3.60 12.14
CA THR A 98 -8.14 -3.96 13.55
C THR A 98 -8.27 -5.47 13.79
N ALA A 99 -8.37 -6.25 12.73
CA ALA A 99 -8.52 -7.70 12.76
C ALA A 99 -7.69 -8.35 11.65
N THR A 100 -7.60 -9.67 11.66
CA THR A 100 -6.92 -10.40 10.59
C THR A 100 -7.70 -10.29 9.27
N PRO A 101 -7.09 -9.74 8.20
CA PRO A 101 -7.74 -9.67 6.89
C PRO A 101 -8.15 -11.04 6.35
N LYS A 102 -9.26 -11.08 5.61
CA LYS A 102 -9.71 -12.31 4.93
C LYS A 102 -8.83 -12.69 3.74
N VAL A 103 -8.05 -11.74 3.19
CA VAL A 103 -7.11 -11.95 2.08
C VAL A 103 -5.70 -12.06 2.64
N ALA A 104 -4.92 -13.02 2.15
CA ALA A 104 -3.55 -13.24 2.60
C ALA A 104 -2.67 -12.02 2.31
N CYS A 105 -2.23 -11.35 3.38
CA CYS A 105 -1.29 -10.23 3.37
C CYS A 105 -0.54 -10.18 4.70
N ASN A 106 0.60 -9.50 4.75
CA ASN A 106 1.39 -9.35 5.98
C ASN A 106 1.57 -7.90 6.44
N LEU A 107 1.05 -6.95 5.69
CA LEU A 107 0.84 -5.56 6.14
C LEU A 107 -0.44 -5.00 5.52
N VAL A 108 -1.00 -3.95 6.12
CA VAL A 108 -2.26 -3.34 5.69
C VAL A 108 -2.12 -1.83 5.55
N ASP A 109 -2.73 -1.29 4.50
CA ASP A 109 -2.83 0.13 4.25
C ASP A 109 -4.20 0.52 3.68
N MET A 110 -4.35 1.78 3.27
CA MET A 110 -5.60 2.28 2.69
C MET A 110 -5.44 2.83 1.26
N GLU A 111 -4.24 2.82 0.63
CA GLU A 111 -3.97 3.49 -0.65
C GLU A 111 -3.25 2.63 -1.70
N GLY A 112 -2.38 1.74 -1.26
CA GLY A 112 -1.34 1.16 -2.09
C GLY A 112 -1.82 0.38 -3.30
N TYR A 113 -2.88 -0.43 -3.19
CA TYR A 113 -3.47 -1.14 -4.33
C TYR A 113 -3.94 -0.17 -5.41
N ALA A 114 -4.56 0.95 -5.02
CA ALA A 114 -5.04 1.95 -5.97
C ALA A 114 -3.88 2.62 -6.73
N LEU A 115 -2.78 2.94 -6.04
CA LEU A 115 -1.55 3.45 -6.66
C LEU A 115 -0.98 2.43 -7.63
N ALA A 116 -0.88 1.16 -7.22
CA ALA A 116 -0.36 0.08 -8.05
C ALA A 116 -1.22 -0.11 -9.31
N LYS A 117 -2.54 -0.06 -9.18
CA LYS A 117 -3.49 -0.18 -10.29
C LYS A 117 -3.30 0.92 -11.33
N VAL A 118 -3.24 2.19 -10.88
CA VAL A 118 -3.04 3.34 -11.77
C VAL A 118 -1.68 3.24 -12.46
N CYS A 119 -0.61 2.94 -11.71
CA CYS A 119 0.73 2.81 -12.28
C CYS A 119 0.80 1.71 -13.34
N LYS A 120 0.22 0.53 -13.09
CA LYS A 120 0.17 -0.56 -14.08
C LYS A 120 -0.61 -0.17 -15.32
N LYS A 121 -1.80 0.45 -15.18
CA LYS A 121 -2.62 0.91 -16.31
C LYS A 121 -1.93 1.98 -17.18
N LEU A 122 -1.06 2.79 -16.58
CA LEU A 122 -0.32 3.85 -17.28
C LEU A 122 1.13 3.47 -17.64
N ASN A 123 1.52 2.21 -17.43
CA ASN A 123 2.88 1.71 -17.66
C ASN A 123 3.95 2.53 -16.93
N VAL A 124 3.67 2.89 -15.68
CA VAL A 124 4.57 3.58 -14.75
C VAL A 124 5.08 2.59 -13.72
N ARG A 125 6.38 2.61 -13.42
CA ARG A 125 6.96 1.81 -12.35
C ARG A 125 6.50 2.33 -11.00
N LEU A 126 5.94 1.47 -10.13
CA LEU A 126 5.71 1.79 -8.73
C LEU A 126 6.80 1.16 -7.87
N ILE A 127 7.42 1.95 -7.00
CA ILE A 127 8.24 1.52 -5.87
C ILE A 127 7.48 1.93 -4.62
N SER A 128 7.22 1.00 -3.70
CA SER A 128 6.43 1.30 -2.49
C SER A 128 7.14 0.80 -1.24
N VAL A 129 7.40 1.72 -0.30
CA VAL A 129 7.96 1.41 1.00
C VAL A 129 7.03 1.89 2.09
N LYS A 130 6.74 1.00 3.03
CA LYS A 130 5.90 1.25 4.19
C LYS A 130 6.73 1.23 5.47
N TYR A 131 6.48 2.21 6.33
CA TYR A 131 6.92 2.21 7.71
C TYR A 131 5.84 1.58 8.57
N ILE A 132 6.19 0.56 9.35
CA ILE A 132 5.24 -0.12 10.22
C ILE A 132 5.01 0.71 11.47
N THR A 133 3.77 1.16 11.65
CA THR A 133 3.36 2.02 12.77
C THR A 133 2.77 1.25 13.94
N ASP A 134 2.09 0.12 13.67
CA ASP A 134 1.21 -0.56 14.62
C ASP A 134 1.07 -2.05 14.30
N GLY A 135 0.43 -2.78 15.23
CA GLY A 135 0.20 -4.21 15.13
C GLY A 135 -0.99 -4.62 14.25
N ALA A 136 -1.68 -3.69 13.60
CA ALA A 136 -2.96 -3.93 12.92
C ALA A 136 -4.00 -4.63 13.83
N ASP A 137 -4.10 -4.17 15.06
CA ASP A 137 -4.96 -4.71 16.13
C ASP A 137 -5.83 -3.62 16.79
N GLY A 138 -6.49 -3.94 17.91
CA GLY A 138 -7.37 -3.02 18.62
C GLY A 138 -6.69 -1.75 19.16
N ALA A 139 -5.37 -1.72 19.34
CA ALA A 139 -4.58 -0.57 19.80
C ALA A 139 -3.99 0.26 18.64
N ALA A 140 -4.07 -0.23 17.41
CA ALA A 140 -3.40 0.31 16.23
C ALA A 140 -3.58 1.84 16.03
N HIS A 141 -4.74 2.39 16.39
CA HIS A 141 -5.00 3.83 16.21
C HIS A 141 -4.16 4.73 17.14
N LEU A 142 -3.80 4.26 18.33
CA LEU A 142 -2.93 4.99 19.27
C LEU A 142 -1.48 4.91 18.81
N ASP A 143 -1.02 3.71 18.48
CA ASP A 143 0.35 3.46 18.03
C ASP A 143 0.64 4.21 16.72
N TRP A 144 -0.34 4.28 15.80
CA TRP A 144 -0.21 5.01 14.56
C TRP A 144 0.08 6.49 14.77
N GLN A 145 -0.68 7.15 15.66
CA GLN A 145 -0.48 8.58 15.94
C GLN A 145 0.89 8.89 16.56
N GLU A 146 1.31 8.08 17.53
CA GLU A 146 2.59 8.25 18.20
C GLU A 146 3.79 8.03 17.27
N ASN A 147 3.66 7.09 16.34
CA ASN A 147 4.75 6.68 15.44
C ASN A 147 4.85 7.49 14.14
N LEU A 148 3.89 8.35 13.83
CA LEU A 148 3.88 9.13 12.57
C LEU A 148 5.13 9.96 12.34
N LEU A 149 5.59 10.72 13.36
CA LEU A 149 6.75 11.60 13.22
C LEU A 149 8.05 10.81 13.00
N LEU A 150 8.22 9.72 13.74
CA LEU A 150 9.37 8.83 13.59
C LEU A 150 9.37 8.15 12.21
N GLY A 151 8.20 7.74 11.75
CA GLY A 151 8.00 7.19 10.41
C GLY A 151 8.40 8.18 9.31
N ALA A 152 7.93 9.42 9.42
CA ALA A 152 8.28 10.48 8.47
C ALA A 152 9.80 10.72 8.40
N GLN A 153 10.49 10.71 9.54
CA GLN A 153 11.96 10.88 9.59
C GLN A 153 12.69 9.70 8.92
N LYS A 154 12.27 8.45 9.17
CA LYS A 154 12.88 7.26 8.57
C LYS A 154 12.66 7.22 7.05
N LEU A 155 11.44 7.50 6.60
CA LEU A 155 11.11 7.55 5.17
C LEU A 155 11.86 8.69 4.45
N LEU A 156 12.04 9.85 5.10
CA LEU A 156 12.84 10.94 4.56
C LEU A 156 14.30 10.54 4.38
N LYS A 157 14.90 9.86 5.38
CA LYS A 157 16.27 9.34 5.27
C LYS A 157 16.41 8.33 4.14
N LEU A 158 15.46 7.43 3.97
CA LEU A 158 15.43 6.50 2.84
C LEU A 158 15.38 7.25 1.50
N TYR A 159 14.50 8.25 1.38
CA TYR A 159 14.38 9.06 0.18
C TYR A 159 15.68 9.79 -0.17
N GLN A 160 16.42 10.29 0.83
CA GLN A 160 17.69 10.98 0.64
C GLN A 160 18.85 10.03 0.25
N SER A 161 18.67 8.73 0.37
CA SER A 161 19.66 7.70 0.02
C SER A 161 19.51 7.17 -1.42
N ILE A 162 18.49 7.61 -2.14
CA ILE A 162 18.22 7.26 -3.54
C ILE A 162 18.80 8.33 -4.45
#